data_2b7dc4ed22d1bb8129e59592f9506f66
#
_entry.id   2b7dc4ed22d1bb8129e59592f9506f66
#
_cell.length_a   1.000
_cell.length_b   1.000
_cell.length_c   1.000
_cell.angle_alpha   90.00
_cell.angle_beta   90.00
_cell.angle_gamma   90.00
#
_symmetry.space_group_name_H-M   'P 1'
#
loop_
_entity.id
_entity.type
_entity.pdbx_description
1 polymer ?
#
loop_
_entity_poly.entity_id
_entity_poly.type
_entity_poly.pdbx_seq_one_letter_code
_entity_poly.pdbx_strand_id
1 'polypeptide(L)'
;AWKALMENLQDTAIWHRGKAYRKGYTTGSCATAAAKVAATMLLTQQIQHQVSIQTPAGVPLRLAVEAPLIEGDAAMAAIRKDGGDDVDATHGMLIHARVCWRADQQISIDGGDGIGRVTRAGIGLDLGLAAINKTPRQTIEAAVREVIGPQRGADVLIFAPDGVERAKQTYNDRLGILGGISIIGTTGIVTPMSEESWKRSLAIELEQKRTEGLRQVILVPGNHGERFVREHLPGHHHQVVTMSNFVGYMLQESQRLQFERVVLAGHLGKLIKVAAGIFHTHSHVAD
;
A
#
# COMPACT_ATOMS: atom_id res chain seq x y z
N ALA A 1 12.57 27.35 -5.48
CA ALA A 1 12.05 26.03 -5.95
C ALA A 1 11.53 25.17 -4.78
N TRP A 2 12.22 25.08 -3.65
CA TRP A 2 11.78 24.31 -2.46
C TRP A 2 10.51 24.88 -1.80
N LYS A 3 10.31 26.21 -1.79
CA LYS A 3 9.13 26.84 -1.20
C LYS A 3 7.83 26.46 -1.93
N ALA A 4 7.84 26.40 -3.24
CA ALA A 4 6.65 26.05 -4.03
C ALA A 4 6.28 24.55 -3.92
N LEU A 5 7.27 23.69 -3.62
CA LEU A 5 7.03 22.26 -3.35
C LEU A 5 6.34 22.04 -2.00
N MET A 6 6.63 22.89 -1.03
CA MET A 6 6.06 22.85 0.31
C MET A 6 4.65 23.44 0.38
N GLU A 7 4.31 24.38 -0.48
CA GLU A 7 3.01 25.06 -0.49
C GLU A 7 1.84 24.13 -0.86
N ASN A 8 2.05 23.10 -1.73
CA ASN A 8 0.99 22.19 -2.13
C ASN A 8 0.63 21.10 -1.10
N LEU A 9 1.50 20.81 -0.14
CA LEU A 9 1.24 19.84 0.92
C LEU A 9 0.95 20.50 2.28
N GLN A 10 1.35 21.75 2.48
CA GLN A 10 1.11 22.49 3.73
C GLN A 10 -0.36 22.89 3.92
N ASP A 11 -1.10 23.14 2.84
CA ASP A 11 -2.54 23.45 2.90
C ASP A 11 -3.41 22.21 3.23
N THR A 12 -2.81 21.03 3.36
CA THR A 12 -3.52 19.77 3.63
C THR A 12 -3.11 19.09 4.92
N ALA A 13 -2.51 19.82 5.86
CA ALA A 13 -2.18 19.28 7.17
C ALA A 13 -3.44 18.83 7.92
N ILE A 14 -3.36 17.64 8.54
CA ILE A 14 -4.40 17.16 9.43
C ILE A 14 -4.10 17.63 10.84
N TRP A 15 -5.10 18.23 11.46
CA TRP A 15 -5.02 18.61 12.87
C TRP A 15 -5.55 17.48 13.75
N HIS A 16 -4.69 16.96 14.62
CA HIS A 16 -5.06 16.00 15.63
C HIS A 16 -4.49 16.41 16.98
N ARG A 17 -5.36 16.58 17.98
CA ARG A 17 -5.00 17.00 19.35
C ARG A 17 -4.12 18.27 19.39
N GLY A 18 -4.45 19.27 18.61
CA GLY A 18 -3.74 20.54 18.57
C GLY A 18 -2.37 20.49 17.87
N LYS A 19 -2.01 19.39 17.21
CA LYS A 19 -0.81 19.24 16.40
C LYS A 19 -1.17 19.04 14.93
N ALA A 20 -0.49 19.77 14.05
CA ALA A 20 -0.59 19.59 12.61
C ALA A 20 0.30 18.41 12.16
N TYR A 21 -0.25 17.53 11.35
CA TYR A 21 0.46 16.41 10.74
C TYR A 21 0.50 16.57 9.23
N ARG A 22 1.69 16.46 8.66
CA ARG A 22 1.92 16.57 7.23
C ARG A 22 1.50 15.30 6.50
N LYS A 23 0.71 15.45 5.43
CA LYS A 23 0.40 14.36 4.50
C LYS A 23 1.62 14.00 3.65
N GLY A 24 1.63 12.77 3.14
CA GLY A 24 2.58 12.27 2.17
C GLY A 24 1.90 11.76 0.91
N TYR A 25 2.64 11.04 0.09
CA TYR A 25 2.12 10.39 -1.12
C TYR A 25 2.51 8.92 -1.14
N THR A 26 1.69 8.11 -1.80
CA THR A 26 1.76 6.65 -1.79
C THR A 26 2.87 6.10 -2.68
N THR A 27 3.24 4.81 -2.48
CA THR A 27 4.10 4.08 -3.42
C THR A 27 3.50 4.06 -4.83
N GLY A 28 2.18 3.98 -4.94
CA GLY A 28 1.46 4.09 -6.22
C GLY A 28 1.69 5.42 -6.94
N SER A 29 1.65 6.53 -6.22
CA SER A 29 1.97 7.86 -6.77
C SER A 29 3.43 7.95 -7.20
N CYS A 30 4.36 7.40 -6.41
CA CYS A 30 5.78 7.34 -6.78
C CYS A 30 5.99 6.55 -8.08
N ALA A 31 5.40 5.36 -8.18
CA ALA A 31 5.51 4.50 -9.36
C ALA A 31 4.90 5.17 -10.60
N THR A 32 3.75 5.81 -10.46
CA THR A 32 3.10 6.57 -11.53
C THR A 32 3.97 7.71 -12.04
N ALA A 33 4.54 8.49 -11.12
CA ALA A 33 5.42 9.60 -11.46
C ALA A 33 6.73 9.13 -12.12
N ALA A 34 7.34 8.07 -11.57
CA ALA A 34 8.55 7.47 -12.15
C ALA A 34 8.32 6.94 -13.56
N ALA A 35 7.21 6.24 -13.78
CA ALA A 35 6.84 5.72 -15.10
C ALA A 35 6.54 6.85 -16.09
N LYS A 36 5.81 7.89 -15.66
CA LYS A 36 5.49 9.06 -16.50
C LYS A 36 6.76 9.77 -16.98
N VAL A 37 7.66 10.06 -16.06
CA VAL A 37 8.90 10.77 -16.42
C VAL A 37 9.85 9.90 -17.23
N ALA A 38 9.95 8.60 -16.96
CA ALA A 38 10.74 7.68 -17.77
C ALA A 38 10.18 7.60 -19.21
N ALA A 39 8.86 7.51 -19.36
CA ALA A 39 8.21 7.56 -20.68
C ALA A 39 8.48 8.89 -21.40
N THR A 40 8.43 10.02 -20.70
CA THR A 40 8.75 11.34 -21.26
C THR A 40 10.19 11.42 -21.74
N MET A 41 11.14 10.92 -20.94
CA MET A 41 12.55 10.88 -21.32
C MET A 41 12.80 9.94 -22.51
N LEU A 42 12.12 8.79 -22.53
CA LEU A 42 12.20 7.85 -23.66
C LEU A 42 11.71 8.49 -24.95
N LEU A 43 10.59 9.21 -24.89
CA LEU A 43 9.99 9.87 -26.06
C LEU A 43 10.82 11.05 -26.55
N THR A 44 11.27 11.91 -25.64
CA THR A 44 11.94 13.17 -25.97
C THR A 44 13.45 13.05 -26.09
N GLN A 45 14.03 11.97 -25.58
CA GLN A 45 15.49 11.77 -25.45
C GLN A 45 16.16 12.91 -24.67
N GLN A 46 15.45 13.47 -23.71
CA GLN A 46 15.94 14.53 -22.82
C GLN A 46 15.74 14.15 -21.36
N ILE A 47 16.77 14.35 -20.56
CA ILE A 47 16.71 14.15 -19.09
C ILE A 47 15.73 15.15 -18.49
N GLN A 48 14.90 14.64 -17.58
CA GLN A 48 13.92 15.41 -16.80
C GLN A 48 14.27 15.37 -15.32
N HIS A 49 14.16 16.50 -14.65
CA HIS A 49 14.45 16.61 -13.21
C HIS A 49 13.22 16.80 -12.34
N GLN A 50 12.06 16.98 -12.95
CA GLN A 50 10.77 17.14 -12.28
C GLN A 50 9.67 16.45 -13.07
N VAL A 51 8.63 16.02 -12.37
CA VAL A 51 7.43 15.43 -12.96
C VAL A 51 6.19 15.87 -12.19
N SER A 52 5.11 16.10 -12.93
CA SER A 52 3.80 16.40 -12.33
C SER A 52 2.83 15.28 -12.65
N ILE A 53 2.08 14.86 -11.66
CA ILE A 53 0.98 13.89 -11.80
C ILE A 53 -0.27 14.40 -11.08
N GLN A 54 -1.42 13.91 -11.54
CA GLN A 54 -2.70 14.08 -10.87
C GLN A 54 -2.98 12.80 -10.08
N THR A 55 -3.21 12.91 -8.77
CA THR A 55 -3.57 11.76 -7.95
C THR A 55 -5.04 11.40 -8.11
N PRO A 56 -5.45 10.16 -7.79
CA PRO A 56 -6.87 9.78 -7.78
C PRO A 56 -7.73 10.66 -6.85
N ALA A 57 -7.15 11.20 -5.79
CA ALA A 57 -7.84 12.14 -4.89
C ALA A 57 -8.03 13.55 -5.48
N GLY A 58 -7.55 13.79 -6.72
CA GLY A 58 -7.61 15.11 -7.34
C GLY A 58 -6.54 16.10 -6.86
N VAL A 59 -5.58 15.64 -6.08
CA VAL A 59 -4.46 16.47 -5.60
C VAL A 59 -3.31 16.39 -6.60
N PRO A 60 -2.88 17.50 -7.21
CA PRO A 60 -1.71 17.50 -8.06
C PRO A 60 -0.43 17.34 -7.22
N LEU A 61 0.52 16.56 -7.72
CA LEU A 61 1.84 16.40 -7.13
C LEU A 61 2.89 16.81 -8.14
N ARG A 62 3.85 17.61 -7.69
CA ARG A 62 5.06 17.96 -8.44
C ARG A 62 6.26 17.41 -7.69
N LEU A 63 6.93 16.43 -8.28
CA LEU A 63 7.94 15.63 -7.60
C LEU A 63 9.30 15.78 -8.29
N ALA A 64 10.35 15.78 -7.47
CA ALA A 64 11.73 15.74 -7.95
C ALA A 64 12.06 14.34 -8.49
N VAL A 65 12.80 14.29 -9.57
CA VAL A 65 13.26 13.07 -10.20
C VAL A 65 14.69 12.77 -9.77
N GLU A 66 14.92 11.52 -9.34
CA GLU A 66 16.24 11.02 -8.97
C GLU A 66 16.68 9.93 -9.96
N ALA A 67 17.99 9.76 -10.11
CA ALA A 67 18.62 8.75 -10.98
C ALA A 67 18.03 8.68 -12.40
N PRO A 68 17.81 9.81 -13.10
CA PRO A 68 17.31 9.77 -14.47
C PRO A 68 18.40 9.24 -15.41
N LEU A 69 18.00 8.30 -16.28
CA LEU A 69 18.93 7.66 -17.22
C LEU A 69 18.21 7.32 -18.52
N ILE A 70 18.85 7.56 -19.64
CA ILE A 70 18.41 7.15 -20.97
C ILE A 70 19.44 6.21 -21.57
N GLU A 71 19.04 5.02 -21.94
CA GLU A 71 19.90 3.99 -22.55
C GLU A 71 19.22 3.44 -23.82
N GLY A 72 19.49 4.05 -24.95
CA GLY A 72 18.92 3.61 -26.23
C GLY A 72 17.40 3.60 -26.23
N ASP A 73 16.82 2.41 -26.34
CA ASP A 73 15.37 2.18 -26.37
C ASP A 73 14.70 2.08 -24.98
N ALA A 74 15.41 2.45 -23.94
CA ALA A 74 14.91 2.45 -22.57
C ALA A 74 15.25 3.74 -21.82
N ALA A 75 14.40 4.12 -20.89
CA ALA A 75 14.67 5.19 -19.95
C ALA A 75 14.28 4.75 -18.54
N MET A 76 14.97 5.26 -17.54
CA MET A 76 14.74 4.98 -16.13
C MET A 76 14.71 6.26 -15.33
N ALA A 77 13.90 6.28 -14.30
CA ALA A 77 13.87 7.34 -13.30
C ALA A 77 13.36 6.82 -11.97
N ALA A 78 13.63 7.53 -10.90
CA ALA A 78 13.17 7.20 -9.57
C ALA A 78 12.52 8.40 -8.88
N ILE A 79 11.59 8.10 -8.01
CA ILE A 79 10.91 9.08 -7.14
C ILE A 79 11.12 8.64 -5.69
N ARG A 80 11.53 9.57 -4.85
CA ARG A 80 11.68 9.32 -3.41
C ARG A 80 10.32 9.36 -2.74
N LYS A 81 9.97 8.29 -2.05
CA LYS A 81 8.72 8.17 -1.30
C LYS A 81 8.77 9.08 -0.07
N ASP A 82 7.76 9.90 0.09
CA ASP A 82 7.52 10.68 1.29
C ASP A 82 6.19 10.28 1.93
N GLY A 83 6.26 9.62 3.06
CA GLY A 83 5.09 9.20 3.85
C GLY A 83 4.49 10.32 4.70
N GLY A 84 5.02 11.53 4.65
CA GLY A 84 4.60 12.60 5.55
C GLY A 84 4.98 12.28 7.00
N ASP A 85 4.10 12.63 7.91
CA ASP A 85 4.27 12.37 9.35
C ASP A 85 3.63 11.03 9.78
N ASP A 86 3.30 10.18 8.82
CA ASP A 86 2.79 8.82 9.10
C ASP A 86 3.94 7.85 9.42
N VAL A 87 3.62 6.81 10.19
CA VAL A 87 4.55 5.69 10.43
C VAL A 87 4.51 4.78 9.20
N ASP A 88 5.48 4.92 8.33
CA ASP A 88 5.51 4.28 7.04
C ASP A 88 6.85 3.58 6.79
N ALA A 89 6.80 2.25 6.64
CA ALA A 89 7.98 1.42 6.37
C ALA A 89 8.67 1.79 5.05
N THR A 90 7.96 2.38 4.11
CA THR A 90 8.46 2.75 2.78
C THR A 90 8.94 4.21 2.69
N HIS A 91 8.85 4.98 3.77
CA HIS A 91 9.33 6.37 3.80
C HIS A 91 10.81 6.46 3.42
N GLY A 92 11.13 7.39 2.54
CA GLY A 92 12.51 7.65 2.08
C GLY A 92 13.04 6.67 1.01
N MET A 93 12.29 5.63 0.65
CA MET A 93 12.69 4.72 -0.43
C MET A 93 12.67 5.40 -1.80
N LEU A 94 13.53 4.91 -2.69
CA LEU A 94 13.42 5.20 -4.12
C LEU A 94 12.56 4.14 -4.81
N ILE A 95 11.51 4.60 -5.48
CA ILE A 95 10.67 3.78 -6.35
C ILE A 95 11.07 4.12 -7.80
N HIS A 96 11.57 3.13 -8.50
CA HIS A 96 12.10 3.24 -9.86
C HIS A 96 11.06 2.75 -10.87
N ALA A 97 11.13 3.32 -12.06
CA ALA A 97 10.49 2.77 -13.24
C ALA A 97 11.48 2.72 -14.41
N ARG A 98 11.48 1.61 -15.12
CA ARG A 98 12.14 1.46 -16.42
C ARG A 98 11.07 1.32 -17.47
N VAL A 99 11.13 2.14 -18.53
CA VAL A 99 10.20 2.12 -19.64
C VAL A 99 10.97 1.88 -20.93
N CYS A 100 10.53 0.92 -21.73
CA CYS A 100 11.07 0.66 -23.05
C CYS A 100 9.95 0.46 -24.08
N TRP A 101 10.27 0.69 -25.36
CA TRP A 101 9.30 0.55 -26.43
C TRP A 101 8.89 -0.91 -26.65
N ARG A 102 7.63 -1.11 -27.02
CA ARG A 102 7.09 -2.36 -27.54
C ARG A 102 6.82 -2.22 -29.05
N ALA A 103 6.83 -3.36 -29.73
CA ALA A 103 6.47 -3.42 -31.14
C ALA A 103 4.94 -3.25 -31.39
N ASP A 104 4.12 -3.59 -30.39
CA ASP A 104 2.66 -3.43 -30.42
C ASP A 104 2.23 -2.10 -29.75
N GLN A 105 0.93 -1.90 -29.61
CA GLN A 105 0.35 -0.70 -29.00
C GLN A 105 -0.02 -0.87 -27.52
N GLN A 106 0.37 -1.97 -26.90
CA GLN A 106 0.00 -2.27 -25.53
C GLN A 106 0.95 -1.61 -24.53
N ILE A 107 0.46 -1.37 -23.33
CA ILE A 107 1.28 -1.03 -22.16
C ILE A 107 1.24 -2.22 -21.21
N SER A 108 2.40 -2.83 -20.97
CA SER A 108 2.55 -3.87 -19.97
C SER A 108 3.19 -3.29 -18.72
N ILE A 109 2.74 -3.76 -17.56
CA ILE A 109 3.25 -3.31 -16.25
C ILE A 109 3.62 -4.55 -15.45
N ASP A 110 4.87 -4.59 -14.99
CA ASP A 110 5.36 -5.66 -14.12
C ASP A 110 6.24 -5.10 -13.00
N GLY A 111 6.52 -5.91 -12.01
CA GLY A 111 7.43 -5.62 -10.91
C GLY A 111 8.75 -6.37 -11.07
N GLY A 112 9.84 -5.66 -10.78
CA GLY A 112 11.19 -6.21 -10.71
C GLY A 112 11.69 -6.33 -9.27
N ASP A 113 12.99 -6.13 -9.10
CA ASP A 113 13.65 -6.24 -7.81
C ASP A 113 12.97 -5.41 -6.74
N GLY A 114 12.76 -6.02 -5.56
CA GLY A 114 12.17 -5.37 -4.41
C GLY A 114 10.66 -5.15 -4.45
N ILE A 115 9.99 -5.54 -5.53
CA ILE A 115 8.52 -5.58 -5.60
C ILE A 115 8.06 -7.02 -5.30
N GLY A 116 7.14 -7.15 -4.36
CA GLY A 116 6.62 -8.45 -3.94
C GLY A 116 5.86 -9.17 -5.04
N ARG A 117 5.79 -10.50 -4.93
CA ARG A 117 4.96 -11.38 -5.78
C ARG A 117 3.85 -12.00 -4.97
N VAL A 118 2.67 -12.07 -5.54
CA VAL A 118 1.48 -12.64 -4.93
C VAL A 118 1.57 -14.16 -4.96
N THR A 119 1.60 -14.79 -3.78
CA THR A 119 1.66 -16.25 -3.64
C THR A 119 0.41 -16.86 -3.03
N ARG A 120 -0.51 -16.03 -2.52
CA ARG A 120 -1.79 -16.45 -1.91
C ARG A 120 -2.94 -15.63 -2.47
N ALA A 121 -4.07 -16.28 -2.68
CA ALA A 121 -5.29 -15.64 -3.17
C ALA A 121 -5.93 -14.75 -2.07
N GLY A 122 -6.86 -13.86 -2.47
CA GLY A 122 -7.72 -13.11 -1.56
C GLY A 122 -7.31 -11.67 -1.29
N ILE A 123 -6.28 -11.17 -1.96
CA ILE A 123 -5.83 -9.76 -1.82
C ILE A 123 -6.20 -8.87 -3.01
N GLY A 124 -7.08 -9.37 -3.88
CA GLY A 124 -7.52 -8.61 -5.06
C GLY A 124 -6.54 -8.59 -6.24
N LEU A 125 -5.50 -9.42 -6.18
CA LEU A 125 -4.54 -9.65 -7.25
C LEU A 125 -4.41 -11.14 -7.53
N ASP A 126 -4.18 -11.49 -8.79
CA ASP A 126 -3.98 -12.87 -9.20
C ASP A 126 -2.64 -13.44 -8.74
N LEU A 127 -2.61 -14.76 -8.57
CA LEU A 127 -1.39 -15.48 -8.18
C LEU A 127 -0.28 -15.27 -9.22
N GLY A 128 0.93 -15.06 -8.73
CA GLY A 128 2.12 -14.85 -9.55
C GLY A 128 2.32 -13.43 -10.07
N LEU A 129 1.31 -12.56 -9.95
CA LEU A 129 1.47 -11.16 -10.33
C LEU A 129 2.37 -10.40 -9.35
N ALA A 130 3.03 -9.36 -9.87
CA ALA A 130 3.68 -8.37 -9.03
C ALA A 130 2.65 -7.67 -8.13
N ALA A 131 3.04 -7.38 -6.89
CA ALA A 131 2.20 -6.71 -5.91
C ALA A 131 2.05 -5.20 -6.25
N ILE A 132 1.47 -4.93 -7.39
CA ILE A 132 1.06 -3.61 -7.87
C ILE A 132 -0.46 -3.62 -7.92
N ASN A 133 -1.10 -2.90 -7.02
CA ASN A 133 -2.55 -2.93 -6.87
C ASN A 133 -3.27 -2.31 -8.07
N LYS A 134 -4.58 -2.54 -8.15
CA LYS A 134 -5.40 -2.13 -9.30
C LYS A 134 -5.32 -0.63 -9.59
N THR A 135 -5.48 0.22 -8.59
CA THR A 135 -5.42 1.68 -8.77
C THR A 135 -4.05 2.13 -9.29
N PRO A 136 -2.90 1.77 -8.69
CA PRO A 136 -1.59 2.05 -9.26
C PRO A 136 -1.40 1.54 -10.70
N ARG A 137 -1.87 0.34 -11.02
CA ARG A 137 -1.81 -0.16 -12.40
C ARG A 137 -2.54 0.77 -13.38
N GLN A 138 -3.73 1.21 -13.00
CA GLN A 138 -4.52 2.13 -13.81
C GLN A 138 -3.85 3.50 -13.95
N THR A 139 -3.31 4.06 -12.87
CA THR A 139 -2.66 5.38 -12.91
C THR A 139 -1.33 5.36 -13.66
N ILE A 140 -0.56 4.28 -13.54
CA ILE A 140 0.67 4.07 -14.30
C ILE A 140 0.35 4.00 -15.81
N GLU A 141 -0.61 3.14 -16.18
CA GLU A 141 -1.01 2.98 -17.57
C GLU A 141 -1.52 4.29 -18.17
N ALA A 142 -2.40 5.00 -17.47
CA ALA A 142 -2.94 6.28 -17.91
C ALA A 142 -1.84 7.35 -18.10
N ALA A 143 -0.90 7.45 -17.16
CA ALA A 143 0.19 8.40 -17.20
C ALA A 143 1.17 8.12 -18.36
N VAL A 144 1.51 6.86 -18.58
CA VAL A 144 2.37 6.47 -19.71
C VAL A 144 1.64 6.69 -21.04
N ARG A 145 0.37 6.32 -21.13
CA ARG A 145 -0.46 6.53 -22.31
C ARG A 145 -0.60 8.01 -22.69
N GLU A 146 -0.77 8.87 -21.70
CA GLU A 146 -0.79 10.33 -21.90
C GLU A 146 0.47 10.83 -22.61
N VAL A 147 1.63 10.27 -22.26
CA VAL A 147 2.92 10.67 -22.82
C VAL A 147 3.16 10.10 -24.22
N ILE A 148 2.97 8.78 -24.38
CA ILE A 148 3.35 8.09 -25.63
C ILE A 148 2.26 8.09 -26.70
N GLY A 149 1.03 8.45 -26.34
CA GLY A 149 -0.12 8.45 -27.25
C GLY A 149 -0.68 7.05 -27.53
N PRO A 150 -1.75 6.95 -28.37
CA PRO A 150 -2.48 5.69 -28.58
C PRO A 150 -1.80 4.74 -29.56
N GLN A 151 -0.83 5.21 -30.34
CA GLN A 151 -0.22 4.45 -31.44
C GLN A 151 1.05 3.69 -31.06
N ARG A 152 1.56 3.90 -29.84
CA ARG A 152 2.77 3.24 -29.35
C ARG A 152 2.47 2.37 -28.14
N GLY A 153 3.31 1.36 -27.93
CA GLY A 153 3.31 0.53 -26.75
C GLY A 153 4.60 0.62 -25.94
N ALA A 154 4.51 0.33 -24.69
CA ALA A 154 5.65 0.34 -23.77
C ALA A 154 5.57 -0.77 -22.74
N ASP A 155 6.73 -1.31 -22.37
CA ASP A 155 6.91 -2.14 -21.17
C ASP A 155 7.35 -1.25 -20.02
N VAL A 156 6.63 -1.35 -18.90
CA VAL A 156 6.91 -0.61 -17.68
C VAL A 156 7.30 -1.60 -16.59
N LEU A 157 8.53 -1.49 -16.10
CA LEU A 157 9.03 -2.27 -14.97
C LEU A 157 9.19 -1.36 -13.75
N ILE A 158 8.44 -1.65 -12.69
CA ILE A 158 8.57 -0.95 -11.40
C ILE A 158 9.49 -1.76 -10.52
N PHE A 159 10.49 -1.13 -9.92
CA PHE A 159 11.40 -1.79 -9.00
C PHE A 159 11.86 -0.86 -7.88
N ALA A 160 12.30 -1.44 -6.79
CA ALA A 160 12.76 -0.73 -5.60
C ALA A 160 13.87 -1.55 -4.93
N PRO A 161 15.15 -1.23 -5.13
CA PRO A 161 16.27 -2.05 -4.63
C PRO A 161 16.20 -2.35 -3.14
N ASP A 162 15.74 -1.40 -2.32
CA ASP A 162 15.57 -1.57 -0.87
C ASP A 162 14.28 -2.32 -0.47
N GLY A 163 13.48 -2.74 -1.44
CA GLY A 163 12.13 -3.25 -1.19
C GLY A 163 12.09 -4.54 -0.40
N VAL A 164 13.02 -5.46 -0.61
CA VAL A 164 13.09 -6.72 0.15
C VAL A 164 13.26 -6.45 1.63
N GLU A 165 14.18 -5.58 1.99
CA GLU A 165 14.48 -5.27 3.39
C GLU A 165 13.35 -4.48 4.05
N ARG A 166 12.79 -3.50 3.34
CA ARG A 166 11.67 -2.69 3.85
C ARG A 166 10.39 -3.51 4.02
N ALA A 167 10.15 -4.50 3.17
CA ALA A 167 8.98 -5.38 3.26
C ALA A 167 8.91 -6.15 4.58
N LYS A 168 10.03 -6.43 5.23
CA LYS A 168 10.09 -7.08 6.55
C LYS A 168 9.37 -6.29 7.64
N GLN A 169 9.20 -4.99 7.45
CA GLN A 169 8.47 -4.10 8.37
C GLN A 169 7.00 -3.94 7.99
N THR A 170 6.51 -4.67 7.01
CA THR A 170 5.14 -4.64 6.51
C THR A 170 4.42 -5.95 6.81
N TYR A 171 3.11 -6.00 6.51
CA TYR A 171 2.31 -7.23 6.60
C TYR A 171 2.42 -8.14 5.37
N ASN A 172 3.29 -7.83 4.41
CA ASN A 172 3.34 -8.54 3.13
C ASN A 172 3.54 -10.05 3.28
N ASP A 173 4.48 -10.48 4.11
CA ASP A 173 4.72 -11.91 4.34
C ASP A 173 3.49 -12.63 4.89
N ARG A 174 2.75 -12.01 5.80
CA ARG A 174 1.49 -12.54 6.35
C ARG A 174 0.42 -12.71 5.27
N LEU A 175 0.41 -11.82 4.28
CA LEU A 175 -0.53 -11.83 3.15
C LEU A 175 -0.06 -12.73 2.00
N GLY A 176 1.11 -13.35 2.12
CA GLY A 176 1.71 -14.16 1.06
C GLY A 176 2.25 -13.33 -0.11
N ILE A 177 2.60 -12.08 0.13
CA ILE A 177 3.32 -11.23 -0.81
C ILE A 177 4.80 -11.35 -0.47
N LEU A 178 5.56 -12.05 -1.31
CA LEU A 178 6.94 -12.40 -1.04
C LEU A 178 7.92 -11.62 -1.94
N GLY A 179 9.09 -11.33 -1.39
CA GLY A 179 10.22 -10.78 -2.14
C GLY A 179 10.26 -9.27 -2.28
N GLY A 180 9.35 -8.54 -1.63
CA GLY A 180 9.41 -7.08 -1.66
C GLY A 180 8.17 -6.36 -1.16
N ILE A 181 8.15 -5.05 -1.41
CA ILE A 181 7.05 -4.16 -1.05
C ILE A 181 5.87 -4.27 -2.02
N SER A 182 4.74 -3.73 -1.60
CA SER A 182 3.58 -3.52 -2.48
C SER A 182 3.54 -2.08 -2.99
N ILE A 183 3.11 -1.93 -4.25
CA ILE A 183 2.79 -0.64 -4.84
C ILE A 183 1.29 -0.43 -4.68
N ILE A 184 0.93 0.46 -3.75
CA ILE A 184 -0.45 0.64 -3.26
C ILE A 184 -0.83 2.12 -3.17
N GLY A 185 -2.11 2.36 -2.96
CA GLY A 185 -2.69 3.67 -2.69
C GLY A 185 -3.88 3.97 -3.60
N THR A 186 -5.09 3.99 -3.04
CA THR A 186 -6.33 4.27 -3.78
C THR A 186 -6.52 5.76 -4.04
N THR A 187 -6.03 6.61 -3.15
CA THR A 187 -6.14 8.08 -3.24
C THR A 187 -4.88 8.74 -3.81
N GLY A 188 -3.75 8.03 -3.74
CA GLY A 188 -2.42 8.56 -4.06
C GLY A 188 -1.79 9.38 -2.92
N ILE A 189 -2.53 9.70 -1.88
CA ILE A 189 -2.11 10.53 -0.74
C ILE A 189 -2.08 9.68 0.52
N VAL A 190 -1.02 9.82 1.32
CA VAL A 190 -0.91 9.24 2.65
C VAL A 190 -1.45 10.24 3.66
N THR A 191 -2.46 9.82 4.40
CA THR A 191 -3.08 10.59 5.47
C THR A 191 -2.59 10.04 6.81
N PRO A 192 -1.79 10.78 7.60
CA PRO A 192 -1.28 10.30 8.87
C PRO A 192 -2.39 9.93 9.85
N MET A 193 -2.18 8.87 10.63
CA MET A 193 -3.09 8.41 11.68
C MET A 193 -4.50 8.07 11.16
N SER A 194 -4.62 7.62 9.90
CA SER A 194 -5.88 7.22 9.31
C SER A 194 -6.36 5.89 9.91
N GLU A 195 -7.36 5.94 10.79
CA GLU A 195 -8.02 4.75 11.33
C GLU A 195 -8.69 3.92 10.22
N GLU A 196 -9.23 4.58 9.19
CA GLU A 196 -9.85 3.91 8.05
C GLU A 196 -8.85 3.04 7.27
N SER A 197 -7.66 3.57 7.01
CA SER A 197 -6.60 2.80 6.34
C SER A 197 -6.14 1.63 7.20
N TRP A 198 -6.04 1.83 8.50
CA TRP A 198 -5.65 0.76 9.44
C TRP A 198 -6.72 -0.33 9.51
N LYS A 199 -7.97 0.03 9.73
CA LYS A 199 -9.11 -0.91 9.72
C LYS A 199 -9.13 -1.71 8.42
N ARG A 200 -8.97 -1.06 7.28
CA ARG A 200 -8.95 -1.72 5.97
C ARG A 200 -7.81 -2.74 5.86
N SER A 201 -6.62 -2.42 6.34
CA SER A 201 -5.48 -3.35 6.34
C SER A 201 -5.77 -4.63 7.14
N LEU A 202 -6.43 -4.50 8.29
CA LEU A 202 -6.83 -5.66 9.10
C LEU A 202 -7.90 -6.50 8.39
N ALA A 203 -8.84 -5.86 7.70
CA ALA A 203 -9.88 -6.56 6.94
C ALA A 203 -9.33 -7.38 5.76
N ILE A 204 -8.25 -6.94 5.13
CA ILE A 204 -7.60 -7.68 4.03
C ILE A 204 -7.14 -9.07 4.49
N GLU A 205 -6.51 -9.18 5.67
CA GLU A 205 -6.11 -10.48 6.22
C GLU A 205 -7.33 -11.38 6.48
N LEU A 206 -8.42 -10.79 6.97
CA LEU A 206 -9.67 -11.51 7.20
C LEU A 206 -10.29 -12.01 5.88
N GLU A 207 -10.31 -11.18 4.84
CA GLU A 207 -10.76 -11.56 3.50
C GLU A 207 -9.94 -12.72 2.92
N GLN A 208 -8.62 -12.67 3.11
CA GLN A 208 -7.72 -13.73 2.65
C GLN A 208 -8.02 -15.06 3.33
N LYS A 209 -8.20 -15.07 4.66
CA LYS A 209 -8.59 -16.28 5.40
C LYS A 209 -9.89 -16.88 4.87
N ARG A 210 -10.88 -16.04 4.56
CA ARG A 210 -12.15 -16.49 4.00
C ARG A 210 -12.00 -17.07 2.59
N THR A 211 -11.19 -16.46 1.76
CA THR A 211 -10.87 -16.94 0.40
C THR A 211 -10.15 -18.29 0.43
N GLU A 212 -9.33 -18.53 1.44
CA GLU A 212 -8.68 -19.83 1.68
C GLU A 212 -9.64 -20.91 2.19
N GLY A 213 -10.91 -20.58 2.38
CA GLY A 213 -11.95 -21.53 2.77
C GLY A 213 -12.15 -21.67 4.27
N LEU A 214 -11.50 -20.84 5.10
CA LEU A 214 -11.73 -20.87 6.54
C LEU A 214 -13.17 -20.44 6.87
N ARG A 215 -13.84 -21.22 7.72
CA ARG A 215 -15.18 -20.93 8.21
C ARG A 215 -15.17 -20.35 9.62
N GLN A 216 -14.06 -20.54 10.35
CA GLN A 216 -13.84 -20.00 11.67
C GLN A 216 -12.63 -19.08 11.68
N VAL A 217 -12.73 -17.98 12.40
CA VAL A 217 -11.63 -17.03 12.62
C VAL A 217 -11.48 -16.74 14.11
N ILE A 218 -10.24 -16.52 14.54
CA ILE A 218 -9.90 -16.11 15.91
C ILE A 218 -9.37 -14.69 15.85
N LEU A 219 -10.13 -13.74 16.37
CA LEU A 219 -9.75 -12.34 16.42
C LEU A 219 -9.01 -12.03 17.71
N VAL A 220 -7.82 -11.48 17.60
CA VAL A 220 -6.95 -11.11 18.73
C VAL A 220 -6.61 -9.63 18.69
N PRO A 221 -6.46 -8.95 19.84
CA PRO A 221 -6.08 -7.54 19.89
C PRO A 221 -4.67 -7.24 19.36
N GLY A 222 -3.77 -8.19 19.46
CA GLY A 222 -2.37 -8.06 19.07
C GLY A 222 -1.51 -9.24 19.53
N ASN A 223 -0.19 -9.04 19.58
CA ASN A 223 0.82 -10.09 19.83
C ASN A 223 0.58 -10.94 21.09
N HIS A 224 0.06 -10.35 22.16
CA HIS A 224 -0.26 -11.11 23.38
C HIS A 224 -1.40 -12.12 23.16
N GLY A 225 -2.44 -11.71 22.43
CA GLY A 225 -3.53 -12.61 22.07
C GLY A 225 -3.08 -13.70 21.10
N GLU A 226 -2.23 -13.36 20.14
CA GLU A 226 -1.64 -14.31 19.21
C GLU A 226 -0.78 -15.36 19.92
N ARG A 227 0.06 -14.92 20.87
CA ARG A 227 0.84 -15.82 21.72
C ARG A 227 -0.06 -16.73 22.56
N PHE A 228 -1.12 -16.19 23.15
CA PHE A 228 -2.08 -16.96 23.93
C PHE A 228 -2.71 -18.09 23.10
N VAL A 229 -3.14 -17.80 21.87
CA VAL A 229 -3.69 -18.81 20.96
C VAL A 229 -2.66 -19.88 20.63
N ARG A 230 -1.43 -19.49 20.38
CA ARG A 230 -0.33 -20.43 20.08
C ARG A 230 -0.07 -21.40 21.25
N GLU A 231 -0.11 -20.90 22.47
CA GLU A 231 0.19 -21.67 23.67
C GLU A 231 -0.99 -22.55 24.15
N HIS A 232 -2.22 -22.07 24.02
CA HIS A 232 -3.40 -22.68 24.63
C HIS A 232 -4.39 -23.31 23.64
N LEU A 233 -4.29 -22.96 22.36
CA LEU A 233 -5.13 -23.50 21.29
C LEU A 233 -4.25 -24.06 20.16
N PRO A 234 -3.47 -25.12 20.43
CA PRO A 234 -2.55 -25.67 19.45
C PRO A 234 -3.31 -26.13 18.19
N GLY A 235 -2.72 -25.88 17.02
CA GLY A 235 -3.34 -26.20 15.72
C GLY A 235 -4.29 -25.13 15.18
N HIS A 236 -4.64 -24.10 15.96
CA HIS A 236 -5.56 -23.03 15.53
C HIS A 236 -4.86 -21.72 15.11
N HIS A 237 -3.54 -21.66 15.14
CA HIS A 237 -2.80 -20.42 14.84
C HIS A 237 -3.09 -19.87 13.44
N HIS A 238 -3.33 -20.74 12.46
CA HIS A 238 -3.68 -20.35 11.09
C HIS A 238 -5.01 -19.59 10.97
N GLN A 239 -5.88 -19.67 11.98
CA GLN A 239 -7.16 -18.97 12.05
C GLN A 239 -7.07 -17.58 12.69
N VAL A 240 -5.90 -17.19 13.21
CA VAL A 240 -5.71 -15.94 13.93
C VAL A 240 -5.65 -14.75 12.97
N VAL A 241 -6.41 -13.71 13.28
CA VAL A 241 -6.37 -12.41 12.63
C VAL A 241 -6.32 -11.31 13.70
N THR A 242 -5.45 -10.34 13.52
CA THR A 242 -5.35 -9.19 14.43
C THR A 242 -6.52 -8.24 14.21
N MET A 243 -7.20 -7.85 15.28
CA MET A 243 -8.29 -6.86 15.26
C MET A 243 -7.91 -5.51 15.85
N SER A 244 -6.75 -5.38 16.48
CA SER A 244 -6.32 -4.19 17.21
C SER A 244 -7.40 -3.73 18.22
N ASN A 245 -7.78 -2.46 18.19
CA ASN A 245 -8.86 -1.89 18.98
C ASN A 245 -10.23 -1.87 18.26
N PHE A 246 -10.28 -2.36 17.03
CA PHE A 246 -11.45 -2.25 16.14
C PHE A 246 -12.33 -3.50 16.18
N VAL A 247 -12.74 -3.89 17.37
CA VAL A 247 -13.52 -5.12 17.59
C VAL A 247 -14.83 -5.09 16.80
N GLY A 248 -15.59 -4.01 16.91
CA GLY A 248 -16.87 -3.87 16.22
C GLY A 248 -16.74 -3.93 14.71
N TYR A 249 -15.78 -3.20 14.15
CA TYR A 249 -15.51 -3.21 12.71
C TYR A 249 -15.15 -4.63 12.22
N MET A 250 -14.26 -5.33 12.92
CA MET A 250 -13.82 -6.67 12.52
C MET A 250 -14.92 -7.73 12.69
N LEU A 251 -15.81 -7.57 13.66
CA LEU A 251 -17.00 -8.42 13.77
C LEU A 251 -17.97 -8.19 12.61
N GLN A 252 -18.21 -6.94 12.21
CA GLN A 252 -19.05 -6.61 11.04
C GLN A 252 -18.43 -7.16 9.74
N GLU A 253 -17.13 -7.03 9.56
CA GLU A 253 -16.41 -7.61 8.41
C GLU A 253 -16.48 -9.15 8.41
N SER A 254 -16.34 -9.78 9.59
CA SER A 254 -16.51 -11.24 9.71
C SER A 254 -17.90 -11.69 9.31
N GLN A 255 -18.94 -10.93 9.66
CA GLN A 255 -20.32 -11.19 9.26
C GLN A 255 -20.50 -10.99 7.74
N ARG A 256 -19.99 -9.89 7.20
CA ARG A 256 -20.03 -9.60 5.75
C ARG A 256 -19.40 -10.74 4.93
N LEU A 257 -18.29 -11.27 5.41
CA LEU A 257 -17.55 -12.37 4.80
C LEU A 257 -18.15 -13.76 5.07
N GLN A 258 -19.24 -13.82 5.84
CA GLN A 258 -19.95 -15.06 6.15
C GLN A 258 -19.09 -16.10 6.87
N PHE A 259 -18.30 -15.70 7.86
CA PHE A 259 -17.70 -16.64 8.80
C PHE A 259 -18.79 -17.27 9.67
N GLU A 260 -18.75 -18.60 9.81
CA GLU A 260 -19.72 -19.34 10.62
C GLU A 260 -19.46 -19.21 12.11
N ARG A 261 -18.19 -19.01 12.46
CA ARG A 261 -17.75 -18.86 13.87
C ARG A 261 -16.66 -17.82 14.00
N VAL A 262 -16.83 -16.95 14.99
CA VAL A 262 -15.81 -15.96 15.40
C VAL A 262 -15.49 -16.18 16.85
N VAL A 263 -14.22 -16.35 17.16
CA VAL A 263 -13.70 -16.47 18.52
C VAL A 263 -12.92 -15.20 18.84
N LEU A 264 -13.21 -14.58 19.98
CA LEU A 264 -12.43 -13.49 20.51
C LEU A 264 -11.46 -14.03 21.55
N ALA A 265 -10.17 -13.77 21.39
CA ALA A 265 -9.14 -14.16 22.33
C ALA A 265 -8.23 -12.98 22.68
N GLY A 266 -8.10 -12.69 23.98
CA GLY A 266 -7.29 -11.55 24.42
C GLY A 266 -7.34 -11.34 25.92
N HIS A 267 -6.72 -10.25 26.37
CA HIS A 267 -6.71 -9.89 27.78
C HIS A 267 -8.08 -9.47 28.29
N LEU A 268 -8.36 -9.83 29.55
CA LEU A 268 -9.60 -9.50 30.24
C LEU A 268 -9.94 -8.01 30.16
N GLY A 269 -8.96 -7.13 30.37
CA GLY A 269 -9.17 -5.67 30.32
C GLY A 269 -9.68 -5.13 28.98
N LYS A 270 -9.41 -5.82 27.86
CA LYS A 270 -10.01 -5.46 26.56
C LYS A 270 -11.36 -6.14 26.33
N LEU A 271 -11.48 -7.40 26.69
CA LEU A 271 -12.72 -8.17 26.48
C LEU A 271 -13.86 -7.70 27.38
N ILE A 272 -13.56 -7.22 28.59
CA ILE A 272 -14.58 -6.66 29.49
C ILE A 272 -15.24 -5.40 28.92
N LYS A 273 -14.49 -4.58 28.16
CA LYS A 273 -15.04 -3.42 27.44
C LYS A 273 -16.06 -3.86 26.37
N VAL A 274 -15.77 -4.93 25.66
CA VAL A 274 -16.70 -5.51 24.69
C VAL A 274 -17.96 -6.03 25.38
N ALA A 275 -17.82 -6.70 26.52
CA ALA A 275 -18.95 -7.15 27.34
C ALA A 275 -19.82 -5.98 27.86
N ALA A 276 -19.21 -4.81 28.04
CA ALA A 276 -19.91 -3.58 28.40
C ALA A 276 -20.51 -2.83 27.17
N GLY A 277 -20.45 -3.42 25.99
CA GLY A 277 -20.97 -2.80 24.76
C GLY A 277 -20.04 -1.80 24.08
N ILE A 278 -18.77 -1.77 24.47
CA ILE A 278 -17.77 -0.87 23.91
C ILE A 278 -16.96 -1.63 22.86
N PHE A 279 -17.17 -1.33 21.58
CA PHE A 279 -16.58 -2.06 20.47
C PHE A 279 -15.34 -1.42 19.84
N HIS A 280 -14.96 -0.22 20.31
CA HIS A 280 -13.66 0.39 20.05
C HIS A 280 -12.88 0.45 21.37
N THR A 281 -11.94 -0.46 21.57
CA THR A 281 -11.34 -0.74 22.89
C THR A 281 -10.09 0.09 23.21
N HIS A 282 -9.80 1.13 22.43
CA HIS A 282 -8.69 2.04 22.71
C HIS A 282 -8.96 2.87 23.95
N SER A 283 -7.96 3.03 24.84
CA SER A 283 -8.08 3.77 26.11
C SER A 283 -8.55 5.23 25.97
N HIS A 284 -8.37 5.82 24.79
CA HIS A 284 -8.83 7.19 24.51
C HIS A 284 -10.31 7.29 24.11
N VAL A 285 -10.94 6.18 23.80
CA VAL A 285 -12.34 6.11 23.39
C VAL A 285 -13.20 5.56 24.52
N ALA A 286 -12.60 4.73 25.35
CA ALA A 286 -13.27 4.08 26.48
C ALA A 286 -12.27 3.82 27.60
N ASP A 287 -12.47 4.50 28.72
CA ASP A 287 -11.77 4.24 29.97
C ASP A 287 -12.46 3.12 30.77
#